data_b1ea77329e7c4823fec919383fe5ccce
#
_entry.id   b1ea77329e7c4823fec919383fe5ccce
#
_cell.length_a   1.000
_cell.length_b   1.000
_cell.length_c   1.000
_cell.angle_alpha   90.00
_cell.angle_beta   90.00
_cell.angle_gamma   90.00
#
_symmetry.space_group_name_H-M   'P 1'
#
loop_
_entity.id
_entity.type
_entity.pdbx_description
1 polymer ?
#
loop_
_entity_poly.entity_id
_entity_poly.type
_entity_poly.pdbx_seq_one_letter_code
_entity_poly.pdbx_strand_id
1 'polypeptide(L)'
;MDNFNFLNKTLNISEIFYSIQGEGTRTGMPCVFVRLAGCNLRCKWCDTIYAQDINSEQKMSFNEILEKIYSYDCDFIEFTGGEPLMQEQVVELMNFLAQKKFTVAIETNGTFSIKELSPNIIKIIDIKCPSSNMEKYNLWENFQHITKNDELKFVVASEEDFAWSEEIIARHKLVRKDA
;
A
#
# COMPACT_ATOMS: atom_id res chain seq x y z
N MET A 1 -21.08 3.91 14.95
CA MET A 1 -21.13 2.84 13.93
C MET A 1 -21.52 1.56 14.62
N ASP A 2 -22.45 0.80 14.05
CA ASP A 2 -22.87 -0.48 14.58
C ASP A 2 -21.69 -1.47 14.47
N ASN A 3 -21.14 -1.87 15.62
CA ASN A 3 -19.91 -2.67 15.70
C ASN A 3 -20.07 -4.02 14.98
N PHE A 4 -21.30 -4.53 14.90
CA PHE A 4 -21.62 -5.76 14.21
C PHE A 4 -21.50 -5.62 12.68
N ASN A 5 -21.93 -4.50 12.10
CA ASN A 5 -21.85 -4.26 10.66
C ASN A 5 -20.39 -4.05 10.20
N PHE A 6 -19.57 -3.39 11.01
CA PHE A 6 -18.14 -3.20 10.73
C PHE A 6 -17.39 -4.54 10.66
N LEU A 7 -17.53 -5.39 11.68
CA LEU A 7 -16.79 -6.64 11.80
C LEU A 7 -17.15 -7.67 10.70
N ASN A 8 -18.35 -7.56 10.12
CA ASN A 8 -18.81 -8.44 9.05
C ASN A 8 -18.45 -7.98 7.64
N LYS A 9 -17.85 -6.76 7.48
CA LYS A 9 -17.30 -6.35 6.19
C LYS A 9 -16.18 -7.28 5.79
N THR A 10 -15.96 -7.44 4.50
CA THR A 10 -15.02 -8.44 3.99
C THR A 10 -14.04 -7.85 2.99
N LEU A 11 -12.84 -8.42 2.96
CA LEU A 11 -11.81 -8.17 1.94
C LEU A 11 -11.36 -9.49 1.33
N ASN A 12 -10.91 -9.43 0.08
CA ASN A 12 -10.23 -10.54 -0.56
C ASN A 12 -8.75 -10.45 -0.20
N ILE A 13 -8.30 -11.42 0.60
CA ILE A 13 -6.94 -11.49 1.14
C ILE A 13 -6.17 -12.57 0.40
N SER A 14 -4.96 -12.26 -0.06
CA SER A 14 -4.03 -13.24 -0.58
C SER A 14 -3.31 -13.96 0.55
N GLU A 15 -2.78 -13.20 1.51
CA GLU A 15 -2.08 -13.75 2.67
C GLU A 15 -1.98 -12.72 3.81
N ILE A 16 -1.84 -13.20 5.05
CA ILE A 16 -1.47 -12.39 6.22
C ILE A 16 -0.34 -13.10 6.94
N PHE A 17 0.81 -12.44 7.07
CA PHE A 17 2.00 -13.02 7.64
C PHE A 17 2.83 -12.00 8.43
N TYR A 18 3.66 -12.50 9.35
CA TYR A 18 4.62 -11.71 10.10
C TYR A 18 6.01 -11.89 9.51
N SER A 19 6.73 -10.79 9.29
CA SER A 19 8.08 -10.79 8.75
C SER A 19 8.82 -9.50 9.13
N ILE A 20 9.92 -9.24 8.44
CA ILE A 20 10.71 -8.01 8.56
C ILE A 20 10.46 -7.17 7.31
N GLN A 21 10.16 -5.87 7.49
CA GLN A 21 10.08 -4.94 6.37
C GLN A 21 11.45 -4.84 5.68
N GLY A 22 11.49 -5.14 4.38
CA GLY A 22 12.71 -5.18 3.57
C GLY A 22 13.02 -3.89 2.84
N GLU A 23 12.11 -2.90 2.83
CA GLU A 23 12.18 -1.73 1.96
C GLU A 23 11.95 -0.40 2.71
N GLY A 24 12.40 0.68 2.07
CA GLY A 24 12.12 2.04 2.52
C GLY A 24 12.78 2.41 3.85
N THR A 25 12.26 3.44 4.48
CA THR A 25 12.81 4.00 5.73
C THR A 25 12.56 3.10 6.95
N ARG A 26 11.75 2.05 6.80
CA ARG A 26 11.37 1.09 7.86
C ARG A 26 12.03 -0.27 7.70
N THR A 27 13.01 -0.38 6.80
CA THR A 27 13.81 -1.60 6.61
C THR A 27 14.37 -2.12 7.93
N GLY A 28 14.18 -3.41 8.20
CA GLY A 28 14.62 -4.08 9.42
C GLY A 28 13.60 -4.09 10.56
N MET A 29 12.48 -3.37 10.43
CA MET A 29 11.42 -3.40 11.45
C MET A 29 10.55 -4.66 11.32
N PRO A 30 10.18 -5.31 12.45
CA PRO A 30 9.13 -6.32 12.45
C PRO A 30 7.82 -5.74 11.91
N CYS A 31 7.11 -6.49 11.07
CA CYS A 31 5.90 -6.04 10.40
C CYS A 31 4.91 -7.18 10.18
N VAL A 32 3.63 -6.92 10.37
CA VAL A 32 2.54 -7.77 9.91
C VAL A 32 2.10 -7.28 8.53
N PHE A 33 2.29 -8.11 7.53
CA PHE A 33 1.84 -7.83 6.17
C PHE A 33 0.43 -8.38 5.95
N VAL A 34 -0.47 -7.50 5.49
CA VAL A 34 -1.81 -7.86 5.04
C VAL A 34 -1.84 -7.66 3.52
N ARG A 35 -1.61 -8.76 2.78
CA ARG A 35 -1.59 -8.75 1.32
C ARG A 35 -2.98 -8.99 0.76
N LEU A 36 -3.54 -7.99 0.10
CA LEU A 36 -4.83 -8.07 -0.58
C LEU A 36 -4.69 -8.75 -1.96
N ALA A 37 -5.73 -9.44 -2.37
CA ALA A 37 -5.86 -9.99 -3.71
C ALA A 37 -6.51 -8.98 -4.66
N GLY A 38 -6.11 -9.03 -5.93
CA GLY A 38 -6.59 -8.16 -7.00
C GLY A 38 -5.68 -6.98 -7.27
N CYS A 39 -5.37 -6.74 -8.53
CA CYS A 39 -4.61 -5.60 -9.00
C CYS A 39 -5.18 -5.12 -10.35
N ASN A 40 -5.28 -3.81 -10.50
CA ASN A 40 -5.71 -3.18 -11.75
C ASN A 40 -4.60 -3.01 -12.78
N LEU A 41 -3.33 -3.25 -12.38
CA LEU A 41 -2.17 -3.18 -13.27
C LEU A 41 -1.64 -4.57 -13.64
N ARG A 42 -0.83 -4.61 -14.72
CA ARG A 42 -0.09 -5.78 -15.19
C ARG A 42 1.34 -5.37 -15.53
N CYS A 43 2.10 -5.03 -14.47
CA CYS A 43 3.50 -4.62 -14.62
C CYS A 43 4.35 -5.74 -15.22
N LYS A 44 5.27 -5.40 -16.10
CA LYS A 44 6.12 -6.36 -16.81
C LYS A 44 6.94 -7.25 -15.88
N TRP A 45 7.36 -6.73 -14.74
CA TRP A 45 8.19 -7.42 -13.75
C TRP A 45 7.50 -7.58 -12.39
N CYS A 46 6.19 -7.78 -12.38
CA CYS A 46 5.47 -8.02 -11.14
C CYS A 46 6.01 -9.27 -10.45
N ASP A 47 6.48 -9.11 -9.22
CA ASP A 47 6.98 -10.21 -8.38
C ASP A 47 5.87 -10.93 -7.61
N THR A 48 4.66 -10.36 -7.60
CA THR A 48 3.51 -10.81 -6.82
C THR A 48 2.34 -11.21 -7.73
N ILE A 49 2.63 -11.91 -8.83
CA ILE A 49 1.64 -12.30 -9.85
C ILE A 49 0.47 -13.07 -9.25
N TYR A 50 0.72 -13.89 -8.21
CA TYR A 50 -0.30 -14.68 -7.51
C TYR A 50 -1.37 -13.84 -6.80
N ALA A 51 -1.06 -12.57 -6.48
CA ALA A 51 -2.00 -11.63 -5.85
C ALA A 51 -2.73 -10.74 -6.87
N GLN A 52 -2.51 -10.91 -8.18
CA GLN A 52 -3.13 -10.06 -9.20
C GLN A 52 -4.62 -10.33 -9.40
N ASP A 53 -5.06 -11.55 -9.16
CA ASP A 53 -6.45 -11.94 -9.38
C ASP A 53 -7.22 -12.01 -8.05
N ILE A 54 -8.48 -11.56 -8.08
CA ILE A 54 -9.37 -11.70 -6.93
C ILE A 54 -9.88 -13.14 -6.90
N ASN A 55 -9.54 -13.85 -5.82
CA ASN A 55 -10.08 -15.18 -5.55
C ASN A 55 -11.14 -15.09 -4.45
N SER A 56 -12.38 -15.51 -4.76
CA SER A 56 -13.49 -15.50 -3.81
C SER A 56 -13.31 -16.45 -2.60
N GLU A 57 -12.48 -17.47 -2.74
CA GLU A 57 -12.16 -18.41 -1.66
C GLU A 57 -11.28 -17.81 -0.56
N GLN A 58 -10.63 -16.70 -0.84
CA GLN A 58 -9.76 -15.96 0.10
C GLN A 58 -10.49 -14.80 0.77
N LYS A 59 -11.80 -14.75 0.70
CA LYS A 59 -12.61 -13.70 1.31
C LYS A 59 -12.64 -13.85 2.83
N MET A 60 -12.11 -12.82 3.54
CA MET A 60 -12.06 -12.77 5.01
C MET A 60 -12.86 -11.59 5.53
N SER A 61 -13.60 -11.79 6.63
CA SER A 61 -14.24 -10.70 7.37
C SER A 61 -13.21 -9.84 8.10
N PHE A 62 -13.59 -8.60 8.43
CA PHE A 62 -12.73 -7.73 9.27
C PHE A 62 -12.41 -8.39 10.61
N ASN A 63 -13.37 -9.12 11.20
CA ASN A 63 -13.11 -9.86 12.43
C ASN A 63 -11.98 -10.87 12.26
N GLU A 64 -12.04 -11.71 11.22
CA GLU A 64 -11.00 -12.72 10.95
C GLU A 64 -9.64 -12.09 10.67
N ILE A 65 -9.62 -10.97 9.92
CA ILE A 65 -8.38 -10.23 9.63
C ILE A 65 -7.80 -9.66 10.94
N LEU A 66 -8.63 -9.05 11.79
CA LEU A 66 -8.20 -8.48 13.06
C LEU A 66 -7.71 -9.57 14.03
N GLU A 67 -8.40 -10.70 14.14
CA GLU A 67 -7.94 -11.85 14.96
C GLU A 67 -6.57 -12.32 14.49
N LYS A 68 -6.36 -12.40 13.18
CA LYS A 68 -5.08 -12.79 12.61
C LYS A 68 -3.98 -11.77 12.92
N ILE A 69 -4.24 -10.48 12.73
CA ILE A 69 -3.29 -9.40 13.07
C ILE A 69 -2.93 -9.45 14.55
N TYR A 70 -3.92 -9.53 15.44
CA TYR A 70 -3.70 -9.54 16.88
C TYR A 70 -3.00 -10.82 17.39
N SER A 71 -2.98 -11.89 16.61
CA SER A 71 -2.24 -13.10 16.96
C SER A 71 -0.72 -12.92 16.85
N TYR A 72 -0.26 -11.85 16.21
CA TYR A 72 1.15 -11.47 16.16
C TYR A 72 1.45 -10.38 17.20
N ASP A 73 2.55 -10.50 17.89
CA ASP A 73 3.03 -9.49 18.85
C ASP A 73 3.81 -8.40 18.09
N CYS A 74 3.07 -7.58 17.32
CA CYS A 74 3.66 -6.56 16.46
C CYS A 74 2.70 -5.40 16.24
N ASP A 75 3.17 -4.17 16.48
CA ASP A 75 2.37 -2.94 16.35
C ASP A 75 2.48 -2.28 14.97
N PHE A 76 3.37 -2.76 14.09
CA PHE A 76 3.49 -2.25 12.73
C PHE A 76 2.78 -3.18 11.75
N ILE A 77 1.83 -2.61 11.00
CA ILE A 77 1.00 -3.32 10.04
C ILE A 77 1.12 -2.63 8.69
N GLU A 78 1.43 -3.40 7.66
CA GLU A 78 1.47 -2.90 6.28
C GLU A 78 0.44 -3.60 5.41
N PHE A 79 -0.45 -2.81 4.84
CA PHE A 79 -1.38 -3.25 3.81
C PHE A 79 -0.71 -3.13 2.44
N THR A 80 -0.60 -4.24 1.74
CA THR A 80 0.04 -4.35 0.44
C THR A 80 -0.74 -5.34 -0.44
N GLY A 81 -0.16 -5.85 -1.50
CA GLY A 81 -0.76 -6.95 -2.25
C GLY A 81 -0.68 -6.79 -3.74
N GLY A 82 -1.82 -6.94 -4.42
CA GLY A 82 -2.01 -6.44 -5.76
C GLY A 82 -2.12 -4.92 -5.72
N GLU A 83 -3.34 -4.40 -5.57
CA GLU A 83 -3.59 -2.99 -5.26
C GLU A 83 -4.62 -2.89 -4.13
N PRO A 84 -4.20 -2.51 -2.91
CA PRO A 84 -5.11 -2.46 -1.76
C PRO A 84 -6.30 -1.52 -1.97
N LEU A 85 -6.09 -0.34 -2.57
CA LEU A 85 -7.14 0.65 -2.76
C LEU A 85 -8.19 0.26 -3.82
N MET A 86 -7.99 -0.83 -4.54
CA MET A 86 -9.01 -1.42 -5.40
C MET A 86 -10.19 -1.98 -4.58
N GLN A 87 -9.98 -2.27 -3.30
CA GLN A 87 -11.00 -2.71 -2.36
C GLN A 87 -11.31 -1.59 -1.37
N GLU A 88 -12.28 -0.73 -1.69
CA GLU A 88 -12.60 0.51 -0.94
C GLU A 88 -12.73 0.31 0.58
N GLN A 89 -13.23 -0.85 1.01
CA GLN A 89 -13.43 -1.16 2.43
C GLN A 89 -12.10 -1.21 3.22
N VAL A 90 -10.95 -1.37 2.56
CA VAL A 90 -9.64 -1.42 3.21
C VAL A 90 -9.35 -0.12 3.98
N VAL A 91 -9.80 1.01 3.45
CA VAL A 91 -9.60 2.34 4.07
C VAL A 91 -10.20 2.38 5.47
N GLU A 92 -11.39 1.79 5.64
CA GLU A 92 -12.08 1.77 6.93
C GLU A 92 -11.34 0.89 7.96
N LEU A 93 -10.84 -0.28 7.53
CA LEU A 93 -10.06 -1.18 8.38
C LEU A 93 -8.74 -0.53 8.81
N MET A 94 -8.01 0.10 7.89
CA MET A 94 -6.77 0.82 8.20
C MET A 94 -7.00 1.97 9.17
N ASN A 95 -8.06 2.77 8.96
CA ASN A 95 -8.42 3.86 9.86
C ASN A 95 -8.77 3.35 11.26
N PHE A 96 -9.48 2.22 11.36
CA PHE A 96 -9.78 1.58 12.65
C PHE A 96 -8.50 1.18 13.38
N LEU A 97 -7.56 0.52 12.71
CA LEU A 97 -6.28 0.10 13.30
C LEU A 97 -5.43 1.31 13.74
N ALA A 98 -5.35 2.35 12.93
CA ALA A 98 -4.62 3.57 13.26
C ALA A 98 -5.21 4.26 14.51
N GLN A 99 -6.53 4.22 14.72
CA GLN A 99 -7.18 4.71 15.95
C GLN A 99 -6.87 3.85 17.18
N LYS A 100 -6.53 2.57 17.00
CA LYS A 100 -6.11 1.62 18.04
C LYS A 100 -4.62 1.69 18.37
N LYS A 101 -3.91 2.73 17.90
CA LYS A 101 -2.49 3.00 18.14
C LYS A 101 -1.51 2.06 17.40
N PHE A 102 -1.97 1.30 16.43
CA PHE A 102 -1.06 0.63 15.52
C PHE A 102 -0.39 1.64 14.59
N THR A 103 0.87 1.39 14.26
CA THR A 103 1.52 2.03 13.12
C THR A 103 1.02 1.34 11.87
N VAL A 104 0.27 2.06 11.03
CA VAL A 104 -0.33 1.51 9.82
C VAL A 104 0.32 2.12 8.59
N ALA A 105 0.78 1.28 7.67
CA ALA A 105 1.25 1.67 6.35
C ALA A 105 0.39 1.04 5.26
N ILE A 106 0.39 1.68 4.10
CA ILE A 106 -0.13 1.13 2.86
C ILE A 106 0.91 1.28 1.75
N GLU A 107 1.21 0.18 1.06
CA GLU A 107 1.92 0.20 -0.20
C GLU A 107 0.90 0.13 -1.34
N THR A 108 0.86 1.17 -2.17
CA THR A 108 -0.09 1.32 -3.29
C THR A 108 0.65 1.62 -4.60
N ASN A 109 0.13 1.15 -5.70
CA ASN A 109 0.65 1.46 -7.03
C ASN A 109 0.31 2.89 -7.50
N GLY A 110 -0.34 3.70 -6.67
CA GLY A 110 -0.62 5.11 -6.91
C GLY A 110 -1.66 5.42 -7.99
N THR A 111 -2.42 4.44 -8.46
CA THR A 111 -3.46 4.64 -9.50
C THR A 111 -4.81 5.06 -8.92
N PHE A 112 -5.00 4.89 -7.62
CA PHE A 112 -6.19 5.33 -6.89
C PHE A 112 -5.86 6.56 -6.05
N SER A 113 -6.89 7.37 -5.75
CA SER A 113 -6.74 8.54 -4.89
C SER A 113 -6.45 8.13 -3.45
N ILE A 114 -5.40 8.74 -2.86
CA ILE A 114 -5.05 8.59 -1.44
C ILE A 114 -5.69 9.65 -0.55
N LYS A 115 -6.52 10.53 -1.11
CA LYS A 115 -7.11 11.70 -0.43
C LYS A 115 -7.91 11.33 0.83
N GLU A 116 -8.62 10.19 0.79
CA GLU A 116 -9.49 9.74 1.88
C GLU A 116 -8.73 8.96 2.97
N LEU A 117 -7.44 8.69 2.78
CA LEU A 117 -6.60 8.05 3.79
C LEU A 117 -6.29 9.03 4.92
N SER A 118 -6.42 8.57 6.17
CA SER A 118 -6.01 9.35 7.34
C SER A 118 -4.54 9.79 7.21
N PRO A 119 -4.19 11.02 7.62
CA PRO A 119 -2.80 11.47 7.66
C PRO A 119 -1.93 10.65 8.62
N ASN A 120 -2.52 9.87 9.53
CA ASN A 120 -1.81 8.95 10.42
C ASN A 120 -1.43 7.62 9.75
N ILE A 121 -1.96 7.32 8.57
CA ILE A 121 -1.58 6.17 7.77
C ILE A 121 -0.39 6.61 6.89
N ILE A 122 0.69 5.83 6.96
CA ILE A 122 1.89 6.02 6.15
C ILE A 122 1.60 5.50 4.74
N LYS A 123 1.81 6.33 3.73
CA LYS A 123 1.60 5.96 2.34
C LYS A 123 2.94 5.74 1.65
N ILE A 124 3.17 4.54 1.16
CA ILE A 124 4.29 4.16 0.31
C ILE A 124 3.72 4.06 -1.10
N ILE A 125 4.02 5.05 -1.94
CA ILE A 125 3.44 5.16 -3.28
C ILE A 125 4.48 4.70 -4.30
N ASP A 126 4.24 3.56 -4.93
CA ASP A 126 5.09 3.00 -5.98
C ASP A 126 4.76 3.65 -7.33
N ILE A 127 5.55 4.65 -7.68
CA ILE A 127 5.46 5.37 -8.96
C ILE A 127 5.96 4.47 -10.07
N LYS A 128 5.08 4.14 -11.00
CA LYS A 128 5.40 3.23 -12.09
C LYS A 128 6.25 3.90 -13.17
N CYS A 129 7.49 3.40 -13.31
CA CYS A 129 8.43 3.84 -14.33
C CYS A 129 8.07 3.31 -15.73
N PRO A 130 8.60 3.91 -16.83
CA PRO A 130 8.28 3.54 -18.22
C PRO A 130 8.43 2.06 -18.52
N SER A 131 9.54 1.43 -18.09
CA SER A 131 9.79 0.01 -18.37
C SER A 131 8.81 -0.95 -17.67
N SER A 132 7.98 -0.47 -16.72
CA SER A 132 6.84 -1.22 -16.17
C SER A 132 5.73 -1.45 -17.21
N ASN A 133 5.67 -0.62 -18.26
CA ASN A 133 4.56 -0.44 -19.20
C ASN A 133 3.27 0.09 -18.53
N MET A 134 3.36 0.64 -17.32
CA MET A 134 2.20 1.12 -16.54
C MET A 134 2.31 2.60 -16.13
N GLU A 135 3.33 3.33 -16.56
CA GLU A 135 3.63 4.72 -16.20
C GLU A 135 2.46 5.69 -16.46
N LYS A 136 1.66 5.42 -17.50
CA LYS A 136 0.50 6.24 -17.87
C LYS A 136 -0.65 6.20 -16.87
N TYR A 137 -0.61 5.26 -15.92
CA TYR A 137 -1.65 5.11 -14.91
C TYR A 137 -1.32 5.82 -13.59
N ASN A 138 -0.12 6.41 -13.44
CA ASN A 138 0.22 7.20 -12.27
C ASN A 138 -0.77 8.36 -12.08
N LEU A 139 -1.37 8.47 -10.90
CA LEU A 139 -2.29 9.56 -10.56
C LEU A 139 -1.50 10.68 -9.85
N TRP A 140 -1.07 11.68 -10.64
CA TRP A 140 -0.18 12.75 -10.14
C TRP A 140 -0.82 13.64 -9.07
N GLU A 141 -2.15 13.71 -9.02
CA GLU A 141 -2.90 14.42 -8.00
C GLU A 141 -2.60 13.89 -6.59
N ASN A 142 -2.16 12.65 -6.45
CA ASN A 142 -1.76 12.07 -5.18
C ASN A 142 -0.63 12.86 -4.51
N PHE A 143 0.25 13.53 -5.26
CA PHE A 143 1.33 14.34 -4.71
C PHE A 143 0.85 15.55 -3.88
N GLN A 144 -0.42 15.97 -4.04
CA GLN A 144 -1.02 17.02 -3.23
C GLN A 144 -1.44 16.52 -1.83
N HIS A 145 -1.49 15.21 -1.63
CA HIS A 145 -1.98 14.56 -0.41
C HIS A 145 -0.90 13.82 0.37
N ILE A 146 0.36 13.85 -0.10
CA ILE A 146 1.50 13.27 0.62
C ILE A 146 1.90 14.15 1.80
N THR A 147 2.37 13.51 2.86
CA THR A 147 2.89 14.14 4.08
C THR A 147 4.38 13.84 4.24
N LYS A 148 5.00 14.43 5.26
CA LYS A 148 6.41 14.17 5.58
C LYS A 148 6.71 12.72 6.01
N ASN A 149 5.69 11.95 6.37
CA ASN A 149 5.83 10.56 6.82
C ASN A 149 5.68 9.55 5.68
N ASP A 150 5.27 10.03 4.51
CA ASP A 150 5.01 9.20 3.34
C ASP A 150 6.28 9.01 2.50
N GLU A 151 6.29 7.96 1.70
CA GLU A 151 7.41 7.58 0.86
C GLU A 151 6.97 7.47 -0.61
N LEU A 152 7.86 7.88 -1.50
CA LEU A 152 7.70 7.66 -2.93
C LEU A 152 8.76 6.65 -3.36
N LYS A 153 8.30 5.56 -3.97
CA LYS A 153 9.12 4.46 -4.44
C LYS A 153 9.15 4.45 -5.97
N PHE A 154 10.32 4.27 -6.54
CA PHE A 154 10.53 4.09 -7.97
C PHE A 154 11.26 2.77 -8.18
N VAL A 155 10.64 1.84 -8.90
CA VAL A 155 11.31 0.59 -9.31
C VAL A 155 12.01 0.85 -10.63
N VAL A 156 13.33 1.05 -10.57
CA VAL A 156 14.18 1.40 -11.71
C VAL A 156 14.80 0.14 -12.30
N ALA A 157 14.47 -0.18 -13.55
CA ALA A 157 14.98 -1.35 -14.26
C ALA A 157 15.92 -0.98 -15.42
N SER A 158 16.07 0.31 -15.75
CA SER A 158 16.90 0.80 -16.84
C SER A 158 17.43 2.21 -16.56
N GLU A 159 18.42 2.66 -17.34
CA GLU A 159 18.90 4.05 -17.30
C GLU A 159 17.80 5.04 -17.72
N GLU A 160 16.89 4.63 -18.61
CA GLU A 160 15.72 5.42 -19.01
C GLU A 160 14.78 5.64 -17.83
N ASP A 161 14.49 4.60 -17.03
CA ASP A 161 13.69 4.73 -15.82
C ASP A 161 14.34 5.66 -14.81
N PHE A 162 15.67 5.57 -14.66
CA PHE A 162 16.41 6.43 -13.75
C PHE A 162 16.28 7.90 -14.15
N ALA A 163 16.59 8.23 -15.40
CA ALA A 163 16.49 9.58 -15.93
C ALA A 163 15.06 10.13 -15.84
N TRP A 164 14.07 9.28 -16.16
CA TRP A 164 12.65 9.63 -16.03
C TRP A 164 12.26 9.90 -14.56
N SER A 165 12.76 9.10 -13.63
CA SER A 165 12.48 9.30 -12.19
C SER A 165 13.06 10.63 -11.68
N GLU A 166 14.28 11.00 -12.10
CA GLU A 166 14.87 12.30 -11.79
C GLU A 166 14.02 13.46 -12.35
N GLU A 167 13.53 13.32 -13.60
CA GLU A 167 12.64 14.31 -14.20
C GLU A 167 11.34 14.48 -13.42
N ILE A 168 10.69 13.38 -13.00
CA ILE A 168 9.45 13.42 -12.19
C ILE A 168 9.71 14.09 -10.85
N ILE A 169 10.78 13.72 -10.16
CA ILE A 169 11.18 14.32 -8.87
C ILE A 169 11.37 15.83 -9.02
N ALA A 170 12.08 16.26 -10.07
CA ALA A 170 12.36 17.68 -10.32
C ALA A 170 11.08 18.44 -10.70
N ARG A 171 10.28 17.88 -11.62
CA ARG A 171 9.03 18.48 -12.14
C ARG A 171 8.03 18.75 -11.01
N HIS A 172 7.87 17.79 -10.10
CA HIS A 172 6.91 17.86 -8.99
C HIS A 172 7.53 18.37 -7.69
N LYS A 173 8.82 18.73 -7.69
CA LYS A 173 9.54 19.27 -6.51
C LYS A 173 9.46 18.35 -5.28
N LEU A 174 9.67 17.06 -5.51
CA LEU A 174 9.46 16.01 -4.50
C LEU A 174 10.62 15.86 -3.51
N VAL A 175 11.72 16.57 -3.70
CA VAL A 175 12.88 16.52 -2.79
C VAL A 175 12.57 17.30 -1.51
N ARG A 176 12.80 16.68 -0.35
CA ARG A 176 12.76 17.39 0.93
C ARG A 176 13.87 18.44 0.97
N LYS A 177 13.53 19.68 1.36
CA LYS A 177 14.51 20.75 1.56
C LYS A 177 15.30 20.61 2.88
N ASP A 178 14.90 19.65 3.74
CA ASP A 178 15.40 19.51 5.12
C ASP A 178 16.14 18.16 5.34
N ALA A 179 16.72 17.59 4.28
CA ALA A 179 17.55 16.38 4.34
C ALA A 179 19.03 16.74 4.40
#